data_94bc519abe4114b37b5e62039d91a431
#
_entry.id   94bc519abe4114b37b5e62039d91a431
#
_cell.length_a   1.000
_cell.length_b   1.000
_cell.length_c   1.000
_cell.angle_alpha   90.00
_cell.angle_beta   90.00
_cell.angle_gamma   90.00
#
_symmetry.space_group_name_H-M   'P 1'
#
loop_
_entity.id
_entity.type
_entity.pdbx_description
1 polymer ?
#
loop_
_entity_poly.entity_id
_entity_poly.type
_entity_poly.pdbx_seq_one_letter_code
_entity_poly.pdbx_strand_id
1 'polypeptide(L)'
;MHFCSVEILNFIFRLGVVFAIFGFLWWLINAGIMILRGGRPASTAETYIIRMVRYFFLVDVAFLFCLNQANNIVDLQNTIITGLILLTYFLSKLQSGQLRKQLFSFKMYGNAQLLNQFKPVFNFQAELIVMLLALGFFTLFMFFPSFAFNPISEWFFESIVDIEDTPVFGFVFKVVGFFFMLSILMKFTNGFMTLLSGGAVRPPSNNIGQRKRKEDDFDDYEEL
;
A
#
# COMPACT_ATOMS: atom_id res chain seq x y z
N MET A 1 20.82 -0.99 -25.89
CA MET A 1 20.20 -1.46 -24.62
C MET A 1 20.09 -0.38 -23.53
N HIS A 2 20.96 0.63 -23.44
CA HIS A 2 20.89 1.67 -22.39
C HIS A 2 19.65 2.58 -22.44
N PHE A 3 19.13 2.89 -23.64
CA PHE A 3 17.96 3.81 -23.77
C PHE A 3 16.69 3.22 -23.17
N CYS A 4 16.40 1.94 -23.39
CA CYS A 4 15.21 1.28 -22.87
C CYS A 4 15.18 1.23 -21.33
N SER A 5 16.35 1.08 -20.69
CA SER A 5 16.45 1.06 -19.22
C SER A 5 16.13 2.39 -18.58
N VAL A 6 16.51 3.51 -19.21
CA VAL A 6 16.24 4.86 -18.69
C VAL A 6 14.77 5.22 -18.81
N GLU A 7 14.13 4.82 -19.90
CA GLU A 7 12.68 5.05 -20.12
C GLU A 7 11.84 4.28 -19.10
N ILE A 8 12.19 3.00 -18.86
CA ILE A 8 11.52 2.18 -17.85
C ILE A 8 11.68 2.80 -16.45
N LEU A 9 12.88 3.24 -16.09
CA LEU A 9 13.14 3.85 -14.80
C LEU A 9 12.34 5.14 -14.60
N ASN A 10 12.28 5.98 -15.64
CA ASN A 10 11.49 7.21 -15.63
C ASN A 10 9.98 6.89 -15.49
N PHE A 11 9.47 5.91 -16.23
CA PHE A 11 8.10 5.45 -16.13
C PHE A 11 7.77 4.99 -14.70
N ILE A 12 8.62 4.12 -14.12
CA ILE A 12 8.45 3.62 -12.75
C ILE A 12 8.46 4.77 -11.74
N PHE A 13 9.35 5.74 -11.90
CA PHE A 13 9.43 6.91 -11.04
C PHE A 13 8.14 7.74 -11.11
N ARG A 14 7.67 8.08 -12.31
CA ARG A 14 6.43 8.84 -12.50
C ARG A 14 5.21 8.09 -11.96
N LEU A 15 5.13 6.77 -12.15
CA LEU A 15 4.08 5.95 -11.57
C LEU A 15 4.09 6.02 -10.02
N GLY A 16 5.28 6.10 -9.41
CA GLY A 16 5.42 6.34 -7.97
C GLY A 16 4.87 7.68 -7.52
N VAL A 17 5.08 8.74 -8.32
CA VAL A 17 4.50 10.07 -8.08
C VAL A 17 2.98 10.01 -8.17
N VAL A 18 2.43 9.36 -9.20
CA VAL A 18 0.99 9.14 -9.36
C VAL A 18 0.38 8.45 -8.12
N PHE A 19 1.02 7.40 -7.62
CA PHE A 19 0.55 6.70 -6.41
C PHE A 19 0.62 7.57 -5.14
N ALA A 20 1.64 8.42 -5.03
CA ALA A 20 1.79 9.34 -3.90
C ALA A 20 0.68 10.39 -3.91
N ILE A 21 0.43 11.03 -5.06
CA ILE A 21 -0.63 12.03 -5.22
C ILE A 21 -2.01 11.39 -5.05
N PHE A 22 -2.26 10.23 -5.64
CA PHE A 22 -3.49 9.48 -5.44
C PHE A 22 -3.72 9.17 -3.95
N GLY A 23 -2.68 8.76 -3.25
CA GLY A 23 -2.74 8.50 -1.81
C GLY A 23 -3.13 9.74 -1.01
N PHE A 24 -2.63 10.91 -1.40
CA PHE A 24 -2.97 12.20 -0.79
C PHE A 24 -4.42 12.61 -1.08
N LEU A 25 -4.86 12.54 -2.33
CA LEU A 25 -6.25 12.83 -2.70
C LEU A 25 -7.23 11.90 -1.96
N TRP A 26 -6.89 10.63 -1.89
CA TRP A 26 -7.70 9.67 -1.14
C TRP A 26 -7.74 9.95 0.36
N TRP A 27 -6.64 10.44 0.92
CA TRP A 27 -6.61 10.88 2.31
C TRP A 27 -7.55 12.06 2.55
N LEU A 28 -7.59 13.04 1.62
CA LEU A 28 -8.53 14.17 1.68
C LEU A 28 -9.99 13.70 1.62
N ILE A 29 -10.30 12.77 0.73
CA ILE A 29 -11.65 12.17 0.62
C ILE A 29 -12.03 11.47 1.93
N ASN A 30 -11.14 10.67 2.50
CA ASN A 30 -11.38 10.02 3.78
C ASN A 30 -11.58 11.02 4.93
N ALA A 31 -10.82 12.12 4.94
CA ALA A 31 -10.99 13.18 5.91
C ALA A 31 -12.38 13.83 5.76
N GLY A 32 -12.81 14.11 4.52
CA GLY A 32 -14.16 14.59 4.22
C GLY A 32 -15.25 13.64 4.71
N ILE A 33 -15.13 12.34 4.41
CA ILE A 33 -16.08 11.31 4.87
C ILE A 33 -16.13 11.26 6.41
N MET A 34 -14.98 11.39 7.08
CA MET A 34 -14.91 11.39 8.54
C MET A 34 -15.63 12.61 9.14
N ILE A 35 -15.49 13.79 8.54
CA ILE A 35 -16.18 15.01 8.95
C ILE A 35 -17.70 14.86 8.76
N LEU A 36 -18.14 14.38 7.59
CA LEU A 36 -19.55 14.15 7.28
C LEU A 36 -20.20 13.13 8.22
N ARG A 37 -19.42 12.16 8.71
CA ARG A 37 -19.90 11.14 9.64
C ARG A 37 -20.17 11.68 11.05
N GLY A 38 -19.68 12.88 11.39
CA GLY A 38 -19.91 13.49 12.72
C GLY A 38 -19.32 12.66 13.87
N GLY A 39 -18.17 12.00 13.68
CA GLY A 39 -17.48 11.22 14.72
C GLY A 39 -18.06 9.83 14.99
N ARG A 40 -19.05 9.36 14.23
CA ARG A 40 -19.58 7.99 14.37
C ARG A 40 -18.55 6.96 13.91
N PRO A 41 -18.39 5.81 14.62
CA PRO A 41 -17.49 4.75 14.17
C PRO A 41 -17.96 4.16 12.85
N ALA A 42 -17.01 3.83 11.96
CA ALA A 42 -17.32 3.18 10.70
C ALA A 42 -17.85 1.76 10.94
N SER A 43 -18.91 1.40 10.23
CA SER A 43 -19.35 0.01 10.13
C SER A 43 -18.29 -0.83 9.41
N THR A 44 -18.24 -2.12 9.73
CA THR A 44 -17.33 -3.06 9.05
C THR A 44 -17.57 -3.08 7.54
N ALA A 45 -18.83 -3.15 7.12
CA ALA A 45 -19.20 -3.16 5.71
C ALA A 45 -18.77 -1.86 5.00
N GLU A 46 -19.02 -0.70 5.61
CA GLU A 46 -18.62 0.60 5.09
C GLU A 46 -17.09 0.69 4.89
N THR A 47 -16.33 0.18 5.86
CA THR A 47 -14.86 0.15 5.75
C THR A 47 -14.38 -0.65 4.54
N TYR A 48 -15.01 -1.80 4.26
CA TYR A 48 -14.64 -2.63 3.10
C TYR A 48 -15.10 -2.03 1.78
N ILE A 49 -16.28 -1.39 1.73
CA ILE A 49 -16.76 -0.67 0.55
C ILE A 49 -15.81 0.47 0.19
N ILE A 50 -15.42 1.30 1.16
CA ILE A 50 -14.46 2.39 0.95
C ILE A 50 -13.10 1.86 0.46
N ARG A 51 -12.63 0.72 0.99
CA ARG A 51 -11.39 0.09 0.52
C ARG A 51 -11.51 -0.44 -0.90
N MET A 52 -12.62 -1.08 -1.23
CA MET A 52 -12.88 -1.59 -2.57
C MET A 52 -12.90 -0.45 -3.60
N VAL A 53 -13.62 0.62 -3.30
CA VAL A 53 -13.68 1.83 -4.14
C VAL A 53 -12.28 2.44 -4.32
N ARG A 54 -11.51 2.55 -3.23
CA ARG A 54 -10.12 3.03 -3.29
C ARG A 54 -9.24 2.20 -4.22
N TYR A 55 -9.30 0.87 -4.11
CA TYR A 55 -8.45 0.00 -4.92
C TYR A 55 -8.88 -0.01 -6.37
N PHE A 56 -10.18 0.08 -6.63
CA PHE A 56 -10.72 0.23 -7.97
C PHE A 56 -10.17 1.50 -8.65
N PHE A 57 -10.31 2.66 -8.01
CA PHE A 57 -9.79 3.92 -8.58
C PHE A 57 -8.26 3.96 -8.67
N LEU A 58 -7.55 3.34 -7.73
CA LEU A 58 -6.10 3.23 -7.82
C LEU A 58 -5.65 2.45 -9.07
N VAL A 59 -6.32 1.34 -9.34
CA VAL A 59 -6.06 0.50 -10.52
C VAL A 59 -6.40 1.23 -11.80
N ASP A 60 -7.53 1.92 -11.81
CA ASP A 60 -8.05 2.66 -12.94
C ASP A 60 -7.12 3.84 -13.30
N VAL A 61 -6.75 4.67 -12.33
CA VAL A 61 -5.80 5.76 -12.51
C VAL A 61 -4.42 5.25 -12.97
N ALA A 62 -3.94 4.13 -12.41
CA ALA A 62 -2.67 3.54 -12.83
C ALA A 62 -2.74 3.04 -14.29
N PHE A 63 -3.87 2.51 -14.72
CA PHE A 63 -4.09 2.09 -16.10
C PHE A 63 -4.19 3.30 -17.06
N LEU A 64 -4.95 4.33 -16.69
CA LEU A 64 -5.02 5.58 -17.46
C LEU A 64 -3.65 6.24 -17.62
N PHE A 65 -2.82 6.19 -16.58
CA PHE A 65 -1.44 6.65 -16.65
C PHE A 65 -0.62 5.85 -17.68
N CYS A 66 -0.76 4.53 -17.73
CA CYS A 66 -0.11 3.70 -18.75
C CYS A 66 -0.55 4.09 -20.16
N LEU A 67 -1.85 4.29 -20.38
CA LEU A 67 -2.38 4.70 -21.68
C LEU A 67 -1.86 6.08 -22.11
N ASN A 68 -1.85 7.03 -21.19
CA ASN A 68 -1.37 8.38 -21.45
C ASN A 68 0.12 8.39 -21.86
N GLN A 69 0.96 7.58 -21.19
CA GLN A 69 2.38 7.46 -21.52
C GLN A 69 2.64 6.81 -22.88
N ALA A 70 1.73 5.97 -23.35
CA ALA A 70 1.83 5.24 -24.60
C ALA A 70 0.97 5.85 -25.73
N ASN A 71 0.64 7.15 -25.66
CA ASN A 71 -0.21 7.85 -26.64
C ASN A 71 -1.57 7.15 -26.87
N ASN A 72 -2.22 6.73 -25.80
CA ASN A 72 -3.51 6.03 -25.78
C ASN A 72 -3.50 4.63 -26.46
N ILE A 73 -2.33 4.03 -26.62
CA ILE A 73 -2.18 2.66 -27.07
C ILE A 73 -1.80 1.78 -25.89
N VAL A 74 -2.38 0.59 -25.80
CA VAL A 74 -2.01 -0.37 -24.75
C VAL A 74 -0.61 -0.91 -25.03
N ASP A 75 0.38 -0.36 -24.34
CA ASP A 75 1.75 -0.89 -24.37
C ASP A 75 1.90 -2.02 -23.36
N LEU A 76 2.17 -3.23 -23.84
CA LEU A 76 2.33 -4.42 -23.01
C LEU A 76 3.44 -4.27 -21.98
N GLN A 77 4.54 -3.62 -22.33
CA GLN A 77 5.70 -3.48 -21.43
C GLN A 77 5.34 -2.62 -20.21
N ASN A 78 4.80 -1.42 -20.43
CA ASN A 78 4.39 -0.51 -19.36
C ASN A 78 3.24 -1.09 -18.54
N THR A 79 2.30 -1.77 -19.18
CA THR A 79 1.16 -2.42 -18.52
C THR A 79 1.61 -3.56 -17.61
N ILE A 80 2.53 -4.43 -18.04
CA ILE A 80 3.07 -5.50 -17.20
C ILE A 80 3.84 -4.92 -16.00
N ILE A 81 4.66 -3.90 -16.21
CA ILE A 81 5.41 -3.25 -15.14
C ILE A 81 4.44 -2.66 -14.10
N THR A 82 3.40 -1.97 -14.55
CA THR A 82 2.37 -1.41 -13.66
C THR A 82 1.64 -2.50 -12.90
N GLY A 83 1.25 -3.58 -13.56
CA GLY A 83 0.63 -4.74 -12.92
C GLY A 83 1.50 -5.36 -11.82
N LEU A 84 2.80 -5.51 -12.05
CA LEU A 84 3.77 -5.99 -11.04
C LEU A 84 3.90 -5.04 -9.87
N ILE A 85 3.92 -3.73 -10.12
CA ILE A 85 3.98 -2.71 -9.07
C ILE A 85 2.70 -2.71 -8.24
N LEU A 86 1.52 -2.77 -8.87
CA LEU A 86 0.23 -2.88 -8.19
C LEU A 86 0.16 -4.15 -7.33
N LEU A 87 0.58 -5.29 -7.88
CA LEU A 87 0.63 -6.55 -7.15
C LEU A 87 1.52 -6.45 -5.91
N THR A 88 2.73 -5.89 -6.07
CA THR A 88 3.68 -5.67 -4.96
C THR A 88 3.09 -4.72 -3.91
N TYR A 89 2.41 -3.66 -4.35
CA TYR A 89 1.71 -2.71 -3.47
C TYR A 89 0.62 -3.42 -2.65
N PHE A 90 -0.23 -4.22 -3.28
CA PHE A 90 -1.29 -4.95 -2.60
C PHE A 90 -0.76 -6.01 -1.64
N LEU A 91 0.25 -6.79 -2.03
CA LEU A 91 0.91 -7.76 -1.14
C LEU A 91 1.52 -7.07 0.08
N SER A 92 2.22 -5.94 -0.13
CA SER A 92 2.76 -5.14 0.97
C SER A 92 1.68 -4.63 1.92
N LYS A 93 0.53 -4.25 1.38
CA LYS A 93 -0.61 -3.79 2.17
C LYS A 93 -1.21 -4.91 3.01
N LEU A 94 -1.32 -6.11 2.44
CA LEU A 94 -1.80 -7.31 3.11
C LEU A 94 -0.89 -7.69 4.29
N GLN A 95 0.42 -7.74 4.05
CA GLN A 95 1.42 -8.03 5.09
C GLN A 95 1.38 -6.99 6.22
N SER A 96 1.29 -5.71 5.89
CA SER A 96 1.19 -4.63 6.88
C SER A 96 -0.09 -4.74 7.72
N GLY A 97 -1.19 -5.19 7.14
CA GLY A 97 -2.44 -5.46 7.83
C GLY A 97 -2.33 -6.60 8.85
N GLN A 98 -1.67 -7.69 8.46
CA GLN A 98 -1.41 -8.83 9.35
C GLN A 98 -0.51 -8.45 10.54
N LEU A 99 0.59 -7.72 10.27
CA LEU A 99 1.50 -7.24 11.32
C LEU A 99 0.79 -6.32 12.31
N ARG A 100 -0.05 -5.40 11.84
CA ARG A 100 -0.85 -4.54 12.72
C ARG A 100 -1.77 -5.37 13.62
N LYS A 101 -2.44 -6.39 13.09
CA LYS A 101 -3.30 -7.28 13.89
C LYS A 101 -2.51 -8.01 14.97
N GLN A 102 -1.33 -8.52 14.65
CA GLN A 102 -0.44 -9.20 15.61
C GLN A 102 0.05 -8.26 16.70
N LEU A 103 0.49 -7.04 16.34
CA LEU A 103 0.95 -6.03 17.30
C LEU A 103 -0.17 -5.57 18.23
N PHE A 104 -1.40 -5.42 17.75
CA PHE A 104 -2.56 -5.10 18.58
C PHE A 104 -2.90 -6.25 19.54
N SER A 105 -2.79 -7.51 19.11
CA SER A 105 -3.01 -8.68 19.97
C SER A 105 -1.98 -8.75 21.11
N PHE A 106 -0.74 -8.34 20.85
CA PHE A 106 0.34 -8.33 21.85
C PHE A 106 0.21 -7.18 22.88
N LYS A 107 -0.28 -6.01 22.46
CA LYS A 107 -0.49 -4.85 23.35
C LYS A 107 -1.73 -4.99 24.26
N MET A 108 -2.63 -5.92 23.99
CA MET A 108 -3.88 -6.11 24.76
C MET A 108 -3.67 -6.71 26.16
N TYR A 109 -2.46 -7.10 26.55
CA TYR A 109 -2.21 -7.69 27.88
C TYR A 109 -2.21 -6.69 29.04
N GLY A 110 -2.31 -5.35 28.78
CA GLY A 110 -2.15 -4.31 29.79
C GLY A 110 -3.39 -3.47 30.15
N ASN A 111 -4.32 -3.18 29.23
CA ASN A 111 -5.50 -2.33 29.52
C ASN A 111 -6.63 -2.53 28.50
N ALA A 112 -7.55 -3.44 28.79
CA ALA A 112 -8.54 -3.93 27.83
C ALA A 112 -9.71 -2.97 27.51
N GLN A 113 -10.01 -1.99 28.36
CA GLN A 113 -11.26 -1.21 28.22
C GLN A 113 -11.21 -0.05 27.22
N LEU A 114 -10.09 0.64 27.09
CA LEU A 114 -9.96 1.78 26.16
C LEU A 114 -9.64 1.36 24.72
N LEU A 115 -9.07 0.16 24.53
CA LEU A 115 -8.63 -0.33 23.23
C LEU A 115 -9.72 -1.00 22.40
N ASN A 116 -10.87 -1.35 22.98
CA ASN A 116 -11.97 -1.99 22.26
C ASN A 116 -12.63 -1.06 21.21
N GLN A 117 -12.53 0.26 21.35
CA GLN A 117 -13.03 1.23 20.38
C GLN A 117 -12.13 1.36 19.13
N PHE A 118 -10.87 0.93 19.20
CA PHE A 118 -9.88 1.07 18.13
C PHE A 118 -9.44 -0.25 17.50
N LYS A 119 -10.22 -1.32 17.65
CA LYS A 119 -9.88 -2.61 16.98
C LYS A 119 -9.83 -2.40 15.47
N PRO A 120 -8.66 -2.59 14.84
CA PRO A 120 -8.59 -2.52 13.38
C PRO A 120 -9.46 -3.64 12.80
N VAL A 121 -10.47 -3.27 12.03
CA VAL A 121 -11.28 -4.21 11.27
C VAL A 121 -10.39 -4.77 10.15
N PHE A 122 -9.76 -5.91 10.39
CA PHE A 122 -8.94 -6.61 9.43
C PHE A 122 -9.37 -8.07 9.34
N ASN A 123 -9.98 -8.42 8.22
CA ASN A 123 -10.25 -9.80 7.84
C ASN A 123 -9.38 -10.13 6.62
N PHE A 124 -8.45 -11.07 6.77
CA PHE A 124 -7.51 -11.45 5.73
C PHE A 124 -8.21 -11.92 4.44
N GLN A 125 -9.26 -12.73 4.59
CA GLN A 125 -10.01 -13.26 3.44
C GLN A 125 -10.71 -12.13 2.68
N ALA A 126 -11.39 -11.23 3.38
CA ALA A 126 -12.08 -10.10 2.76
C ALA A 126 -11.08 -9.15 2.05
N GLU A 127 -9.94 -8.87 2.67
CA GLU A 127 -8.88 -8.02 2.07
C GLU A 127 -8.31 -8.67 0.81
N LEU A 128 -8.06 -9.98 0.87
CA LEU A 128 -7.56 -10.74 -0.28
C LEU A 128 -8.55 -10.74 -1.44
N ILE A 129 -9.85 -10.94 -1.17
CA ILE A 129 -10.89 -10.89 -2.19
C ILE A 129 -10.94 -9.52 -2.85
N VAL A 130 -10.92 -8.44 -2.07
CA VAL A 130 -10.95 -7.06 -2.60
C VAL A 130 -9.71 -6.78 -3.46
N MET A 131 -8.53 -7.25 -3.08
CA MET A 131 -7.31 -7.11 -3.88
C MET A 131 -7.33 -7.93 -5.17
N LEU A 132 -7.80 -9.18 -5.11
CA LEU A 132 -7.96 -10.02 -6.31
C LEU A 132 -8.97 -9.41 -7.27
N LEU A 133 -10.06 -8.83 -6.76
CA LEU A 133 -11.05 -8.15 -7.57
C LEU A 133 -10.46 -6.90 -8.23
N ALA A 134 -9.66 -6.12 -7.52
CA ALA A 134 -8.97 -4.96 -8.08
C ALA A 134 -7.98 -5.35 -9.19
N LEU A 135 -7.18 -6.42 -9.00
CA LEU A 135 -6.30 -6.95 -10.05
C LEU A 135 -7.08 -7.52 -11.23
N GLY A 136 -8.24 -8.12 -10.97
CA GLY A 136 -9.18 -8.56 -12.01
C GLY A 136 -9.66 -7.39 -12.88
N PHE A 137 -9.99 -6.26 -12.28
CA PHE A 137 -10.32 -5.04 -13.03
C PHE A 137 -9.15 -4.52 -13.85
N PHE A 138 -7.92 -4.55 -13.31
CA PHE A 138 -6.74 -4.18 -14.11
C PHE A 138 -6.60 -5.03 -15.36
N THR A 139 -6.77 -6.35 -15.21
CA THR A 139 -6.73 -7.28 -16.34
C THR A 139 -7.88 -7.02 -17.33
N LEU A 140 -9.08 -6.71 -16.82
CA LEU A 140 -10.23 -6.36 -17.65
C LEU A 140 -9.98 -5.09 -18.47
N PHE A 141 -9.39 -4.06 -17.89
CA PHE A 141 -9.03 -2.83 -18.60
C PHE A 141 -7.98 -3.06 -19.69
N MET A 142 -7.08 -4.03 -19.48
CA MET A 142 -6.10 -4.41 -20.50
C MET A 142 -6.76 -4.97 -21.77
N PHE A 143 -7.86 -5.74 -21.63
CA PHE A 143 -8.62 -6.27 -22.76
C PHE A 143 -9.67 -5.29 -23.30
N PHE A 144 -10.24 -4.48 -22.43
CA PHE A 144 -11.31 -3.54 -22.73
C PHE A 144 -10.98 -2.14 -22.19
N PRO A 145 -10.07 -1.39 -22.83
CA PRO A 145 -9.64 -0.08 -22.32
C PRO A 145 -10.76 0.93 -22.13
N SER A 146 -11.84 0.80 -22.90
CA SER A 146 -13.01 1.71 -22.82
C SER A 146 -13.70 1.72 -21.46
N PHE A 147 -13.58 0.67 -20.66
CA PHE A 147 -14.16 0.63 -19.31
C PHE A 147 -13.38 1.46 -18.29
N ALA A 148 -12.12 1.81 -18.57
CA ALA A 148 -11.33 2.69 -17.73
C ALA A 148 -11.71 4.17 -17.88
N PHE A 149 -12.32 4.54 -19.02
CA PHE A 149 -12.74 5.91 -19.29
C PHE A 149 -14.09 6.19 -18.64
N ASN A 150 -14.06 6.66 -17.41
CA ASN A 150 -15.24 7.15 -16.72
C ASN A 150 -14.96 8.54 -16.11
N PRO A 151 -15.97 9.42 -16.00
CA PRO A 151 -15.77 10.82 -15.61
C PRO A 151 -15.06 11.00 -14.26
N ILE A 152 -15.23 10.05 -13.34
CA ILE A 152 -14.61 10.13 -12.01
C ILE A 152 -13.13 9.78 -12.09
N SER A 153 -12.77 8.72 -12.82
CA SER A 153 -11.38 8.31 -12.99
C SER A 153 -10.59 9.31 -13.82
N GLU A 154 -11.21 9.90 -14.84
CA GLU A 154 -10.62 10.99 -15.63
C GLU A 154 -10.36 12.21 -14.74
N TRP A 155 -11.33 12.61 -13.92
CA TRP A 155 -11.15 13.70 -12.96
C TRP A 155 -9.99 13.43 -11.98
N PHE A 156 -9.89 12.20 -11.45
CA PHE A 156 -8.78 11.83 -10.59
C PHE A 156 -7.45 11.91 -11.33
N PHE A 157 -7.40 11.40 -12.55
CA PHE A 157 -6.19 11.39 -13.36
C PHE A 157 -5.75 12.81 -13.73
N GLU A 158 -6.67 13.67 -14.20
CA GLU A 158 -6.40 15.08 -14.49
C GLU A 158 -5.92 15.84 -13.25
N SER A 159 -6.60 15.65 -12.10
CA SER A 159 -6.18 16.26 -10.84
C SER A 159 -4.75 15.84 -10.43
N ILE A 160 -4.35 14.61 -10.71
CA ILE A 160 -3.01 14.10 -10.42
C ILE A 160 -1.99 14.77 -11.33
N VAL A 161 -2.29 14.89 -12.64
CA VAL A 161 -1.40 15.54 -13.60
C VAL A 161 -1.25 17.03 -13.26
N ASP A 162 -2.32 17.72 -12.95
CA ASP A 162 -2.30 19.13 -12.55
C ASP A 162 -1.45 19.37 -11.29
N ILE A 163 -1.54 18.49 -10.30
CA ILE A 163 -0.73 18.55 -9.08
C ILE A 163 0.74 18.26 -9.41
N GLU A 164 1.02 17.26 -10.26
CA GLU A 164 2.39 16.93 -10.70
C GLU A 164 3.06 18.11 -11.41
N ASP A 165 2.31 18.87 -12.20
CA ASP A 165 2.82 20.01 -12.99
C ASP A 165 2.94 21.28 -12.16
N THR A 166 2.32 21.36 -10.99
CA THR A 166 2.45 22.52 -10.09
C THR A 166 3.86 22.59 -9.50
N PRO A 167 4.59 23.73 -9.62
CA PRO A 167 6.02 23.79 -9.27
C PRO A 167 6.36 23.38 -7.84
N VAL A 168 5.56 23.81 -6.86
CA VAL A 168 5.82 23.52 -5.44
C VAL A 168 5.32 22.12 -5.06
N PHE A 169 4.05 21.84 -5.33
CA PHE A 169 3.45 20.55 -4.97
C PHE A 169 4.05 19.42 -5.80
N GLY A 170 4.26 19.60 -7.08
CA GLY A 170 4.89 18.61 -7.95
C GLY A 170 6.28 18.23 -7.46
N PHE A 171 7.11 19.19 -7.01
CA PHE A 171 8.42 18.89 -6.44
C PHE A 171 8.31 18.04 -5.18
N VAL A 172 7.42 18.41 -4.24
CA VAL A 172 7.20 17.65 -3.00
C VAL A 172 6.76 16.21 -3.31
N PHE A 173 5.80 16.05 -4.23
CA PHE A 173 5.31 14.72 -4.60
C PHE A 173 6.33 13.90 -5.40
N LYS A 174 7.21 14.53 -6.19
CA LYS A 174 8.34 13.84 -6.83
C LYS A 174 9.30 13.24 -5.79
N VAL A 175 9.59 13.98 -4.72
CA VAL A 175 10.42 13.48 -3.60
C VAL A 175 9.70 12.34 -2.85
N VAL A 176 8.43 12.53 -2.50
CA VAL A 176 7.63 11.49 -1.82
C VAL A 176 7.47 10.25 -2.69
N GLY A 177 7.18 10.42 -3.98
CA GLY A 177 7.06 9.34 -4.96
C GLY A 177 8.35 8.54 -5.12
N PHE A 178 9.50 9.21 -5.10
CA PHE A 178 10.81 8.56 -5.12
C PHE A 178 10.99 7.61 -3.92
N PHE A 179 10.77 8.08 -2.70
CA PHE A 179 10.87 7.22 -1.51
C PHE A 179 9.83 6.10 -1.50
N PHE A 180 8.62 6.38 -1.99
CA PHE A 180 7.57 5.38 -2.11
C PHE A 180 7.98 4.27 -3.07
N MET A 181 8.50 4.61 -4.26
CA MET A 181 8.99 3.64 -5.24
C MET A 181 10.18 2.85 -4.71
N LEU A 182 11.13 3.52 -4.05
CA LEU A 182 12.27 2.84 -3.42
C LEU A 182 11.78 1.79 -2.41
N SER A 183 10.77 2.13 -1.60
CA SER A 183 10.14 1.19 -0.65
C SER A 183 9.48 -0.01 -1.35
N ILE A 184 8.80 0.20 -2.47
CA ILE A 184 8.20 -0.89 -3.26
C ILE A 184 9.27 -1.78 -3.87
N LEU A 185 10.31 -1.20 -4.48
CA LEU A 185 11.42 -1.93 -5.08
C LEU A 185 12.16 -2.79 -4.04
N MET A 186 12.43 -2.25 -2.86
CA MET A 186 13.05 -3.02 -1.76
C MET A 186 12.16 -4.20 -1.31
N LYS A 187 10.85 -4.01 -1.28
CA LYS A 187 9.92 -5.09 -0.94
C LYS A 187 9.82 -6.14 -2.04
N PHE A 188 9.84 -5.70 -3.29
CA PHE A 188 9.86 -6.59 -4.44
C PHE A 188 11.13 -7.46 -4.44
N THR A 189 12.32 -6.86 -4.28
CA THR A 189 13.58 -7.59 -4.23
C THR A 189 13.65 -8.57 -3.05
N ASN A 190 13.20 -8.17 -1.87
CA ASN A 190 13.14 -9.05 -0.71
C ASN A 190 12.15 -10.22 -0.92
N GLY A 191 10.99 -9.95 -1.48
CA GLY A 191 9.99 -10.98 -1.83
C GLY A 191 10.54 -11.96 -2.87
N PHE A 192 11.19 -11.45 -3.90
CA PHE A 192 11.80 -12.24 -4.97
C PHE A 192 12.96 -13.12 -4.45
N MET A 193 13.84 -12.55 -3.61
CA MET A 193 14.92 -13.29 -2.95
C MET A 193 14.38 -14.41 -2.06
N THR A 194 13.27 -14.16 -1.33
CA THR A 194 12.63 -15.18 -0.50
C THR A 194 12.06 -16.33 -1.34
N LEU A 195 11.49 -16.03 -2.49
CA LEU A 195 11.01 -17.05 -3.44
C LEU A 195 12.16 -17.88 -4.02
N LEU A 196 13.27 -17.25 -4.40
CA LEU A 196 14.44 -17.93 -4.95
C LEU A 196 15.17 -18.79 -3.89
N SER A 197 15.18 -18.37 -2.64
CA SER A 197 15.83 -19.09 -1.53
C SER A 197 15.00 -20.23 -0.94
N GLY A 198 13.93 -20.66 -1.63
CA GLY A 198 13.15 -21.83 -1.23
C GLY A 198 12.20 -21.61 -0.07
N GLY A 199 11.72 -20.40 0.13
CA GLY A 199 10.52 -20.15 0.97
C GLY A 199 10.73 -20.24 2.49
N ALA A 200 11.97 -20.27 2.99
CA ALA A 200 12.22 -20.07 4.41
C ALA A 200 11.96 -18.59 4.77
N VAL A 201 10.70 -18.22 4.93
CA VAL A 201 10.33 -16.97 5.59
C VAL A 201 10.86 -17.05 7.02
N ARG A 202 12.10 -16.60 7.23
CA ARG A 202 12.56 -16.30 8.58
C ARG A 202 11.73 -15.12 9.04
N PRO A 203 10.89 -15.27 10.08
CA PRO A 203 10.29 -14.10 10.71
C PRO A 203 11.46 -13.19 11.09
N PRO A 204 11.28 -11.83 10.99
CA PRO A 204 12.31 -10.92 11.44
C PRO A 204 12.70 -11.36 12.86
N SER A 205 13.95 -11.75 13.03
CA SER A 205 14.44 -12.16 14.33
C SER A 205 14.40 -10.92 15.20
N ASN A 206 13.36 -10.81 16.02
CA ASN A 206 13.29 -9.87 17.11
C ASN A 206 14.38 -10.28 18.15
N ASN A 207 15.62 -10.06 17.78
CA ASN A 207 16.70 -9.94 18.73
C ASN A 207 16.60 -8.61 19.49
N ILE A 208 15.38 -8.29 19.97
CA ILE A 208 15.24 -7.40 21.11
C ILE A 208 15.67 -8.27 22.29
N GLY A 209 16.92 -8.01 22.73
CA GLY A 209 17.64 -8.75 23.69
C GLY A 209 16.77 -9.32 24.81
N GLN A 210 16.63 -10.63 24.82
CA GLN A 210 16.56 -11.34 26.09
C GLN A 210 17.89 -11.09 26.81
N ARG A 211 18.03 -9.88 27.39
CA ARG A 211 18.87 -9.75 28.58
C ARG A 211 18.24 -10.72 29.59
N LYS A 212 18.76 -11.93 29.65
CA LYS A 212 18.64 -12.76 30.82
C LYS A 212 18.99 -11.86 32.00
N ARG A 213 17.98 -11.43 32.75
CA ARG A 213 18.20 -11.00 34.13
C ARG A 213 18.92 -12.18 34.75
N LYS A 214 20.21 -12.02 35.02
CA LYS A 214 20.88 -12.83 36.05
C LYS A 214 20.02 -12.56 37.30
N GLU A 215 19.32 -13.55 37.77
CA GLU A 215 18.93 -13.64 39.16
C GLU A 215 20.25 -13.58 39.93
N ASP A 216 20.49 -12.43 40.56
CA ASP A 216 21.50 -12.32 41.58
C ASP A 216 21.03 -13.25 42.71
N ASP A 217 21.71 -14.38 42.86
CA ASP A 217 21.68 -15.22 44.04
C ASP A 217 22.13 -14.31 45.21
N PHE A 218 21.15 -13.85 45.99
CA PHE A 218 21.37 -13.26 47.30
C PHE A 218 21.62 -14.45 48.25
N ASP A 219 22.88 -14.67 48.56
CA ASP A 219 23.28 -15.58 49.62
C ASP A 219 22.63 -15.16 50.93
N ASP A 220 21.92 -16.12 51.54
CA ASP A 220 21.37 -16.06 52.87
C ASP A 220 22.49 -15.75 53.84
N TYR A 221 22.51 -14.57 54.46
CA TYR A 221 23.30 -14.33 55.64
C TYR A 221 22.58 -14.93 56.84
N GLU A 222 23.11 -16.04 57.34
CA GLU A 222 22.79 -16.58 58.67
C GLU A 222 23.27 -15.57 59.71
N GLU A 223 22.32 -14.94 60.47
CA GLU A 223 22.63 -14.20 61.68
C GLU A 223 22.81 -15.19 62.82
N LEU A 224 23.97 -15.16 63.44
CA LEU A 224 24.30 -15.77 64.77
C LEU A 224 23.86 -14.82 65.90
#